data_84eb295541e2d96352a80b5b9fc91b06
#
_entry.id   84eb295541e2d96352a80b5b9fc91b06
#
_cell.length_a   1.000
_cell.length_b   1.000
_cell.length_c   1.000
_cell.angle_alpha   90.00
_cell.angle_beta   90.00
_cell.angle_gamma   90.00
#
_symmetry.space_group_name_H-M   'P 1'
#
loop_
_entity.id
_entity.type
_entity.pdbx_description
1 polymer ?
#
loop_
_entity_poly.entity_id
_entity_poly.type
_entity_poly.pdbx_seq_one_letter_code
_entity_poly.pdbx_strand_id
1 'polypeptide(L)'
;MAVIAGLGSFGLHQMVITDAGCTGRFGSLVLDADLPAAPAAPRERCLYFRDGSCLECVQRCPVGALDADQPLDKQRCYRRLLEVADQYADLGLADVCGKCAIGPCSFASAVP
;
A
#
# COMPACT_ATOMS: atom_id res chain seq x y z
N MET A 1 -9.69 6.37 -5.97
CA MET A 1 -10.77 5.51 -6.53
C MET A 1 -11.03 4.30 -5.64
N ALA A 2 -10.09 3.33 -5.44
CA ALA A 2 -10.32 2.09 -4.69
C ALA A 2 -10.88 2.32 -3.26
N VAL A 3 -10.34 3.28 -2.52
CA VAL A 3 -10.83 3.63 -1.16
C VAL A 3 -12.24 4.24 -1.22
N ILE A 4 -12.49 5.13 -2.19
CA ILE A 4 -13.83 5.72 -2.37
C ILE A 4 -14.86 4.63 -2.72
N ALA A 5 -14.45 3.63 -3.50
CA ALA A 5 -15.30 2.47 -3.82
C ALA A 5 -15.44 1.46 -2.67
N GLY A 6 -14.87 1.74 -1.49
CA GLY A 6 -14.98 0.87 -0.32
C GLY A 6 -14.16 -0.43 -0.39
N LEU A 7 -13.26 -0.57 -1.36
CA LEU A 7 -12.45 -1.78 -1.53
C LEU A 7 -11.37 -1.94 -0.43
N GLY A 8 -11.00 -0.85 0.24
CA GLY A 8 -9.98 -0.88 1.27
C GLY A 8 -9.74 0.46 1.94
N SER A 9 -8.82 0.51 2.88
CA SER A 9 -8.30 1.72 3.53
C SER A 9 -6.81 1.90 3.24
N PHE A 10 -6.31 3.14 3.32
CA PHE A 10 -4.86 3.37 3.23
C PHE A 10 -4.17 2.87 4.50
N GLY A 11 -3.09 2.13 4.34
CA GLY A 11 -2.16 1.85 5.43
C GLY A 11 -1.17 3.00 5.65
N LEU A 12 -0.42 2.92 6.75
CA LEU A 12 0.66 3.87 7.06
C LEU A 12 1.70 3.98 5.92
N HIS A 13 1.92 2.90 5.19
CA HIS A 13 2.78 2.83 4.00
C HIS A 13 2.15 3.44 2.72
N GLN A 14 1.00 4.07 2.81
CA GLN A 14 0.26 4.74 1.71
C GLN A 14 -0.25 3.80 0.60
N MET A 15 -0.19 2.48 0.80
CA MET A 15 -0.87 1.52 -0.08
C MET A 15 -2.26 1.20 0.45
N VAL A 16 -3.16 0.81 -0.46
CA VAL A 16 -4.52 0.39 -0.08
C VAL A 16 -4.47 -1.04 0.42
N ILE A 17 -4.96 -1.25 1.64
CA ILE A 17 -5.15 -2.57 2.24
C ILE A 17 -6.61 -2.98 2.01
N THR A 18 -6.80 -4.09 1.33
CA THR A 18 -8.11 -4.74 1.11
C THR A 18 -8.27 -5.95 2.02
N ASP A 19 -9.38 -6.67 1.91
CA ASP A 19 -9.53 -7.97 2.59
C ASP A 19 -8.51 -9.01 2.08
N ALA A 20 -8.01 -8.84 0.84
CA ALA A 20 -6.92 -9.64 0.27
C ALA A 20 -5.52 -9.04 0.49
N GLY A 21 -5.39 -8.06 1.36
CA GLY A 21 -4.12 -7.40 1.69
C GLY A 21 -3.74 -6.26 0.75
N CYS A 22 -2.46 -5.84 0.82
CA CYS A 22 -1.92 -4.67 0.12
C CYS A 22 -0.98 -5.01 -1.05
N THR A 23 -0.66 -6.27 -1.30
CA THR A 23 0.28 -6.67 -2.37
C THR A 23 -0.38 -6.82 -3.74
N GLY A 24 -1.71 -6.65 -3.82
CA GLY A 24 -2.46 -6.69 -5.07
C GLY A 24 -2.30 -5.43 -5.90
N ARG A 25 -2.68 -5.52 -7.19
CA ARG A 25 -2.81 -4.39 -8.09
C ARG A 25 -4.28 -4.15 -8.40
N PHE A 26 -4.63 -2.89 -8.62
CA PHE A 26 -5.97 -2.50 -9.03
C PHE A 26 -6.01 -2.22 -10.52
N GLY A 27 -7.09 -2.67 -11.18
CA GLY A 27 -7.46 -2.25 -12.52
C GLY A 27 -8.77 -1.48 -12.50
N SER A 28 -9.00 -0.65 -13.52
CA SER A 28 -10.26 0.06 -13.74
C SER A 28 -10.78 -0.27 -15.11
N LEU A 29 -12.09 -0.47 -15.19
CA LEU A 29 -12.81 -0.67 -16.45
C LEU A 29 -14.04 0.25 -16.45
N VAL A 30 -14.24 0.93 -17.56
CA VAL A 30 -15.46 1.71 -17.80
C VAL A 30 -16.41 0.86 -18.60
N LEU A 31 -17.64 0.72 -18.12
CA LEU A 31 -18.69 -0.06 -18.74
C LEU A 31 -19.89 0.83 -19.04
N ASP A 32 -20.54 0.59 -20.16
CA ASP A 32 -21.87 1.13 -20.49
C ASP A 32 -22.93 0.13 -19.98
N ALA A 33 -23.09 0.11 -18.64
CA ALA A 33 -24.03 -0.77 -17.95
C ALA A 33 -24.42 -0.20 -16.60
N ASP A 34 -25.68 -0.38 -16.22
CA ASP A 34 -26.17 -0.08 -14.88
C ASP A 34 -25.67 -1.16 -13.90
N LEU A 35 -24.73 -0.78 -13.04
CA LEU A 35 -24.24 -1.63 -11.98
C LEU A 35 -24.78 -1.18 -10.62
N PRO A 36 -25.23 -2.11 -9.76
CA PRO A 36 -25.65 -1.75 -8.41
C PRO A 36 -24.46 -1.16 -7.64
N ALA A 37 -24.68 -0.05 -6.96
CA ALA A 37 -23.66 0.53 -6.08
C ALA A 37 -23.37 -0.46 -4.94
N ALA A 38 -22.09 -0.83 -4.78
CA ALA A 38 -21.69 -1.61 -3.63
C ALA A 38 -21.81 -0.75 -2.36
N PRO A 39 -22.36 -1.27 -1.27
CA PRO A 39 -22.38 -0.55 0.01
C PRO A 39 -20.93 -0.38 0.49
N ALA A 40 -20.42 0.84 0.36
CA ALA A 40 -19.07 1.19 0.83
C ALA A 40 -19.17 1.58 2.31
N ALA A 41 -18.98 0.64 3.21
CA ALA A 41 -18.66 0.96 4.60
C ALA A 41 -17.14 1.14 4.71
N PRO A 42 -16.63 2.36 4.95
CA PRO A 42 -15.21 2.54 5.21
C PRO A 42 -14.84 1.75 6.47
N ARG A 43 -13.92 0.80 6.31
CA ARG A 43 -13.41 -0.03 7.39
C ARG A 43 -11.91 0.16 7.46
N GLU A 44 -11.42 0.49 8.67
CA GLU A 44 -9.98 0.55 8.90
C GLU A 44 -9.36 -0.85 8.83
N ARG A 45 -8.30 -0.99 8.04
CA ARG A 45 -7.58 -2.24 7.82
C ARG A 45 -6.12 -2.20 8.25
N CYS A 46 -5.65 -1.05 8.72
CA CYS A 46 -4.30 -0.86 9.22
C CYS A 46 -4.30 -0.88 10.75
N LEU A 47 -3.54 -1.78 11.36
CA LEU A 47 -3.41 -1.87 12.83
C LEU A 47 -2.83 -0.58 13.44
N TYR A 48 -1.93 0.12 12.73
CA TYR A 48 -1.43 1.40 13.21
C TYR A 48 -2.54 2.43 13.38
N PHE A 49 -3.39 2.62 12.37
CA PHE A 49 -4.48 3.59 12.44
C PHE A 49 -5.64 3.13 13.34
N ARG A 50 -5.77 1.82 13.55
CA ARG A 50 -6.78 1.27 14.45
C ARG A 50 -6.43 1.44 15.92
N ASP A 51 -5.19 1.07 16.31
CA ASP A 51 -4.80 0.96 17.71
C ASP A 51 -3.31 1.24 18.00
N GLY A 52 -2.55 1.63 16.99
CA GLY A 52 -1.12 1.95 17.10
C GLY A 52 -0.20 0.73 17.24
N SER A 53 -0.70 -0.49 17.16
CA SER A 53 0.06 -1.70 17.52
C SER A 53 1.08 -2.17 16.46
N CYS A 54 1.08 -1.60 15.24
CA CYS A 54 1.92 -2.06 14.14
C CYS A 54 2.74 -0.95 13.51
N LEU A 55 4.05 -1.14 13.44
CA LEU A 55 5.02 -0.28 12.74
C LEU A 55 5.92 -1.06 11.77
N GLU A 56 5.52 -2.25 11.36
CA GLU A 56 6.31 -3.14 10.50
C GLU A 56 6.78 -2.46 9.21
N CYS A 57 5.91 -1.70 8.54
CA CYS A 57 6.27 -1.01 7.30
C CYS A 57 7.33 0.09 7.52
N VAL A 58 7.31 0.77 8.66
CA VAL A 58 8.31 1.75 9.06
C VAL A 58 9.66 1.06 9.29
N GLN A 59 9.67 0.00 10.08
CA GLN A 59 10.88 -0.76 10.43
C GLN A 59 11.52 -1.42 9.21
N ARG A 60 10.70 -1.85 8.23
CA ARG A 60 11.17 -2.49 7.00
C ARG A 60 11.59 -1.52 5.92
N CYS A 61 11.37 -0.23 6.08
CA CYS A 61 11.77 0.75 5.08
C CYS A 61 13.30 0.90 5.04
N PRO A 62 14.00 0.45 3.98
CA PRO A 62 15.47 0.41 3.96
C PRO A 62 16.11 1.80 3.93
N VAL A 63 15.32 2.82 3.66
CA VAL A 63 15.81 4.21 3.56
C VAL A 63 15.14 5.14 4.57
N GLY A 64 14.31 4.62 5.49
CA GLY A 64 13.62 5.44 6.49
C GLY A 64 12.72 6.51 5.87
N ALA A 65 12.06 6.19 4.76
CA ALA A 65 11.12 7.10 4.09
C ALA A 65 9.73 7.10 4.74
N LEU A 66 9.44 6.10 5.58
CA LEU A 66 8.22 5.98 6.36
C LEU A 66 8.50 6.30 7.82
N ASP A 67 7.62 7.07 8.40
CA ASP A 67 7.63 7.47 9.80
C ASP A 67 6.20 7.37 10.36
N ALA A 68 6.08 7.18 11.68
CA ALA A 68 4.78 7.11 12.34
C ALA A 68 4.08 8.48 12.41
N ASP A 69 4.86 9.52 12.66
CA ASP A 69 4.38 10.86 12.99
C ASP A 69 4.56 11.87 11.84
N GLN A 70 5.21 11.46 10.76
CA GLN A 70 5.51 12.31 9.62
C GLN A 70 4.92 11.76 8.33
N PRO A 71 4.55 12.61 7.37
CA PRO A 71 4.17 12.15 6.04
C PRO A 71 5.30 11.35 5.38
N LEU A 72 4.92 10.40 4.51
CA LEU A 72 5.87 9.65 3.68
C LEU A 72 6.82 10.61 2.93
N ASP A 73 8.13 10.46 3.14
CA ASP A 73 9.16 11.12 2.33
C ASP A 73 9.23 10.47 0.94
N LYS A 74 8.39 10.98 0.04
CA LYS A 74 8.28 10.48 -1.34
C LYS A 74 9.59 10.60 -2.10
N GLN A 75 10.39 11.64 -1.84
CA GLN A 75 11.67 11.88 -2.53
C GLN A 75 12.70 10.83 -2.13
N ARG A 76 12.77 10.51 -0.84
CA ARG A 76 13.66 9.46 -0.32
C ARG A 76 13.23 8.09 -0.83
N CYS A 77 11.94 7.78 -0.82
CA CYS A 77 11.39 6.56 -1.40
C CYS A 77 11.72 6.45 -2.89
N TYR A 78 11.47 7.50 -3.67
CA TYR A 78 11.72 7.53 -5.11
C TYR A 78 13.20 7.32 -5.46
N ARG A 79 14.12 7.96 -4.75
CA ARG A 79 15.56 7.72 -4.95
C ARG A 79 15.91 6.24 -4.79
N ARG A 80 15.30 5.56 -3.80
CA ARG A 80 15.50 4.11 -3.63
C ARG A 80 15.00 3.30 -4.83
N LEU A 81 13.92 3.70 -5.46
CA LEU A 81 13.41 3.03 -6.67
C LEU A 81 14.40 3.18 -7.83
N LEU A 82 14.99 4.37 -8.01
CA LEU A 82 16.02 4.60 -9.03
C LEU A 82 17.28 3.77 -8.79
N GLU A 83 17.74 3.65 -7.54
CA GLU A 83 18.85 2.75 -7.17
C GLU A 83 18.55 1.29 -7.53
N VAL A 84 17.31 0.83 -7.27
CA VAL A 84 16.89 -0.54 -7.62
C VAL A 84 16.85 -0.72 -9.14
N ALA A 85 16.34 0.26 -9.88
CA ALA A 85 16.32 0.24 -11.33
C ALA A 85 17.72 0.14 -11.94
N ASP A 86 18.68 0.89 -11.40
CA ASP A 86 20.08 0.85 -11.82
C ASP A 86 20.73 -0.49 -11.46
N GLN A 87 20.52 -0.98 -10.24
CA GLN A 87 21.08 -2.26 -9.76
C GLN A 87 20.62 -3.46 -10.59
N TYR A 88 19.40 -3.42 -11.12
CA TYR A 88 18.79 -4.52 -11.89
C TYR A 88 18.46 -4.12 -13.33
N ALA A 89 19.26 -3.25 -13.92
CA ALA A 89 19.04 -2.74 -15.27
C ALA A 89 19.01 -3.85 -16.34
N ASP A 90 19.69 -4.96 -16.10
CA ASP A 90 19.70 -6.17 -16.95
C ASP A 90 18.38 -6.94 -16.95
N LEU A 91 17.52 -6.72 -15.96
CA LEU A 91 16.20 -7.35 -15.86
C LEU A 91 15.08 -6.54 -16.55
N GLY A 92 15.42 -5.45 -17.24
CA GLY A 92 14.45 -4.54 -17.82
C GLY A 92 13.85 -3.60 -16.77
N LEU A 93 12.52 -3.42 -16.74
CA LEU A 93 11.87 -2.52 -15.79
C LEU A 93 11.81 -3.14 -14.39
N ALA A 94 12.71 -2.77 -13.52
CA ALA A 94 12.84 -3.27 -12.14
C ALA A 94 12.95 -2.13 -11.12
N ASP A 95 12.04 -1.16 -11.17
CA ASP A 95 12.04 0.08 -10.38
C ASP A 95 11.17 0.01 -9.12
N VAL A 96 11.06 -1.16 -8.49
CA VAL A 96 10.24 -1.37 -7.30
C VAL A 96 11.05 -1.87 -6.11
N CYS A 97 10.71 -1.40 -4.91
CA CYS A 97 11.30 -1.87 -3.66
C CYS A 97 10.40 -2.85 -2.90
N GLY A 98 9.12 -2.51 -2.65
CA GLY A 98 8.10 -3.35 -2.05
C GLY A 98 8.33 -3.78 -0.59
N LYS A 99 9.41 -3.36 0.07
CA LYS A 99 9.75 -3.81 1.44
C LYS A 99 8.70 -3.44 2.48
N CYS A 100 8.05 -2.29 2.32
CA CYS A 100 6.98 -1.84 3.21
C CYS A 100 5.66 -2.62 3.04
N ALA A 101 5.50 -3.38 1.96
CA ALA A 101 4.31 -4.22 1.71
C ALA A 101 4.40 -5.60 2.39
N ILE A 102 5.56 -5.94 2.99
CA ILE A 102 5.78 -7.24 3.62
C ILE A 102 5.51 -7.12 5.12
N GLY A 103 4.30 -7.46 5.53
CA GLY A 103 3.88 -7.37 6.93
C GLY A 103 2.53 -8.07 7.15
N PRO A 104 1.88 -7.84 8.29
CA PRO A 104 0.59 -8.48 8.60
C PRO A 104 -0.50 -8.19 7.57
N CYS A 105 -0.41 -7.04 6.87
CA CYS A 105 -1.36 -6.61 5.86
C CYS A 105 -1.00 -7.04 4.42
N SER A 106 -0.02 -7.93 4.22
CA SER A 106 0.45 -8.31 2.88
C SER A 106 -0.62 -9.01 2.06
N PHE A 107 -1.23 -10.05 2.60
CA PHE A 107 -2.14 -10.96 1.89
C PHE A 107 -3.53 -11.08 2.54
N ALA A 108 -3.79 -10.28 3.54
CA ALA A 108 -5.09 -10.17 4.20
C ALA A 108 -5.21 -8.80 4.87
N SER A 109 -6.44 -8.43 5.29
CA SER A 109 -6.61 -7.32 6.23
C SER A 109 -5.86 -7.65 7.52
N ALA A 110 -5.05 -6.71 8.03
CA ALA A 110 -4.39 -6.88 9.33
C ALA A 110 -5.40 -6.69 10.50
N VAL A 111 -6.53 -6.05 10.21
CA VAL A 111 -7.65 -5.85 11.13
C VAL A 111 -8.71 -6.89 10.80
N PRO A 112 -9.12 -7.73 11.75
CA PRO A 112 -10.16 -8.74 11.55
C PRO A 112 -11.55 -8.16 11.26
#